data_857c5dd7a651d8af79063ce5eee85e9e
#
_entry.id   857c5dd7a651d8af79063ce5eee85e9e
#
_cell.length_a   1.000
_cell.length_b   1.000
_cell.length_c   1.000
_cell.angle_alpha   90.00
_cell.angle_beta   90.00
_cell.angle_gamma   90.00
#
_symmetry.space_group_name_H-M   'P 1'
#
loop_
_entity.id
_entity.type
_entity.pdbx_description
1 polymer ?
#
loop_
_entity_poly.entity_id
_entity_poly.type
_entity_poly.pdbx_seq_one_letter_code
_entity_poly.pdbx_strand_id
1 'polypeptide(L)'
;VLAAGAVNTKHIKLSTATTNISSNDPIRVFQNFSTIDAISNGRAEIMLGRGSFTESFQLFGYNLEDYEELFEEKKEMLLEINENEILNWKGEKFTHNIDNTGVYPRPVNGKLPIWIATGGNIDSTLKIAERGLPIVYAIIGGNPLAFKKLIELYRTFGKEIGHSSEKLKVAAHSWGFEEAIEKYFWPTKTLVDQISKERPHWTPLSKERYLNSVGPDGAMFVG
;
A
#
# COMPACT_ATOMS: atom_id res chain seq x y z
N VAL A 1 -13.91 9.52 -3.58
CA VAL A 1 -13.74 8.73 -4.82
C VAL A 1 -14.21 7.30 -4.62
N LEU A 2 -13.67 6.53 -3.65
CA LEU A 2 -14.06 5.12 -3.44
C LEU A 2 -15.56 4.94 -3.15
N ALA A 3 -16.17 5.82 -2.34
CA ALA A 3 -17.61 5.77 -2.07
C ALA A 3 -18.45 5.95 -3.34
N ALA A 4 -18.04 6.86 -4.25
CA ALA A 4 -18.68 7.00 -5.55
C ALA A 4 -18.50 5.75 -6.42
N GLY A 5 -17.32 5.13 -6.40
CA GLY A 5 -17.08 3.84 -7.05
C GLY A 5 -17.94 2.72 -6.47
N ALA A 6 -18.14 2.71 -5.15
CA ALA A 6 -18.94 1.71 -4.45
C ALA A 6 -20.39 1.68 -4.92
N VAL A 7 -21.01 2.85 -5.11
CA VAL A 7 -22.41 2.93 -5.55
C VAL A 7 -22.60 2.75 -7.06
N ASN A 8 -21.56 3.04 -7.87
CA ASN A 8 -21.64 2.93 -9.33
C ASN A 8 -21.13 1.61 -9.89
N THR A 9 -20.61 0.71 -9.06
CA THR A 9 -20.10 -0.61 -9.47
C THR A 9 -20.70 -1.72 -8.62
N LYS A 10 -20.66 -2.97 -9.12
CA LYS A 10 -21.27 -4.12 -8.42
C LYS A 10 -20.27 -5.23 -8.08
N HIS A 11 -19.20 -5.39 -8.83
CA HIS A 11 -18.32 -6.57 -8.75
C HIS A 11 -16.87 -6.28 -8.44
N ILE A 12 -16.34 -5.11 -8.85
CA ILE A 12 -14.94 -4.77 -8.66
C ILE A 12 -14.62 -4.55 -7.17
N LYS A 13 -13.45 -4.96 -6.76
CA LYS A 13 -12.87 -4.62 -5.45
C LYS A 13 -12.47 -3.14 -5.43
N LEU A 14 -12.54 -2.54 -4.26
CA LEU A 14 -12.33 -1.11 -4.06
C LEU A 14 -11.18 -0.90 -3.08
N SER A 15 -10.11 -0.31 -3.57
CA SER A 15 -8.93 0.01 -2.74
C SER A 15 -8.30 1.33 -3.17
N THR A 16 -7.42 1.85 -2.34
CA THR A 16 -6.52 2.96 -2.70
C THR A 16 -5.15 2.40 -3.09
N ALA A 17 -4.41 3.09 -3.93
CA ALA A 17 -3.04 2.74 -4.26
C ALA A 17 -2.09 3.93 -3.99
N THR A 18 -1.81 4.23 -2.72
CA THR A 18 -2.07 3.50 -1.47
C THR A 18 -2.82 4.37 -0.45
N THR A 19 -3.23 3.78 0.69
CA THR A 19 -3.57 4.53 1.90
C THR A 19 -2.27 4.83 2.64
N ASN A 20 -1.86 6.09 2.69
CA ASN A 20 -0.71 6.52 3.47
C ASN A 20 -1.07 6.54 4.96
N ILE A 21 -0.77 5.44 5.68
CA ILE A 21 -1.12 5.33 7.10
C ILE A 21 -0.29 6.28 7.97
N SER A 22 0.93 6.64 7.55
CA SER A 22 1.80 7.54 8.30
C SER A 22 1.13 8.89 8.57
N SER A 23 0.43 9.46 7.57
CA SER A 23 -0.27 10.74 7.70
C SER A 23 -1.75 10.63 8.07
N ASN A 24 -2.25 9.41 8.32
CA ASN A 24 -3.64 9.17 8.70
C ASN A 24 -3.74 8.54 10.10
N ASP A 25 -4.90 8.71 10.72
CA ASP A 25 -5.24 8.04 11.97
C ASP A 25 -5.76 6.63 11.67
N PRO A 26 -5.23 5.57 12.33
CA PRO A 26 -5.62 4.17 12.07
C PRO A 26 -7.12 3.90 12.31
N ILE A 27 -7.71 4.52 13.35
CA ILE A 27 -9.13 4.35 13.65
C ILE A 27 -9.98 4.94 12.52
N ARG A 28 -9.62 6.14 12.03
CA ARG A 28 -10.33 6.77 10.91
C ARG A 28 -10.19 6.00 9.61
N VAL A 29 -9.00 5.46 9.34
CA VAL A 29 -8.79 4.59 8.18
C VAL A 29 -9.72 3.38 8.25
N PHE A 30 -9.74 2.67 9.39
CA PHE A 30 -10.62 1.53 9.59
C PHE A 30 -12.10 1.90 9.41
N GLN A 31 -12.57 2.96 10.08
CA GLN A 31 -13.97 3.42 9.98
C GLN A 31 -14.38 3.78 8.55
N ASN A 32 -13.50 4.48 7.82
CA ASN A 32 -13.76 4.89 6.45
C ASN A 32 -13.88 3.67 5.53
N PHE A 33 -12.96 2.71 5.62
CA PHE A 33 -13.00 1.51 4.79
C PHE A 33 -14.13 0.56 5.20
N SER A 34 -14.46 0.43 6.47
CA SER A 34 -15.62 -0.34 6.93
C SER A 34 -16.95 0.26 6.44
N THR A 35 -17.02 1.59 6.36
CA THR A 35 -18.17 2.28 5.77
C THR A 35 -18.27 2.01 4.27
N ILE A 36 -17.16 2.08 3.53
CA ILE A 36 -17.12 1.74 2.11
C ILE A 36 -17.46 0.27 1.90
N ASP A 37 -17.01 -0.61 2.77
CA ASP A 37 -17.30 -2.04 2.74
C ASP A 37 -18.80 -2.30 2.88
N ALA A 38 -19.46 -1.64 3.83
CA ALA A 38 -20.90 -1.71 4.02
C ALA A 38 -21.67 -1.21 2.77
N ILE A 39 -21.30 -0.04 2.22
CA ILE A 39 -21.93 0.54 1.01
C ILE A 39 -21.72 -0.36 -0.20
N SER A 40 -20.58 -1.00 -0.31
CA SER A 40 -20.21 -1.84 -1.46
C SER A 40 -20.58 -3.32 -1.30
N ASN A 41 -21.17 -3.71 -0.18
CA ASN A 41 -21.49 -5.10 0.15
C ASN A 41 -20.25 -6.02 0.15
N GLY A 42 -19.24 -5.67 0.96
CA GLY A 42 -18.06 -6.51 1.22
C GLY A 42 -16.97 -6.45 0.15
N ARG A 43 -16.84 -5.31 -0.60
CA ARG A 43 -15.83 -5.17 -1.66
C ARG A 43 -14.65 -4.29 -1.33
N ALA A 44 -14.59 -3.69 -0.13
CA ALA A 44 -13.50 -2.83 0.25
C ALA A 44 -12.26 -3.64 0.67
N GLU A 45 -11.09 -3.16 0.29
CA GLU A 45 -9.79 -3.68 0.70
C GLU A 45 -8.87 -2.49 1.05
N ILE A 46 -8.00 -2.64 2.04
CA ILE A 46 -7.03 -1.62 2.40
C ILE A 46 -5.67 -1.98 1.82
N MET A 47 -5.06 -1.07 1.07
CA MET A 47 -3.67 -1.17 0.67
C MET A 47 -2.87 -0.10 1.41
N LEU A 48 -2.07 -0.52 2.40
CA LEU A 48 -1.27 0.37 3.21
C LEU A 48 0.06 0.70 2.54
N GLY A 49 0.45 1.95 2.61
CA GLY A 49 1.76 2.41 2.19
C GLY A 49 2.30 3.48 3.14
N ARG A 50 3.63 3.68 3.08
CA ARG A 50 4.31 4.73 3.83
C ARG A 50 4.15 6.12 3.23
N GLY A 51 3.75 6.19 1.95
CA GLY A 51 3.80 7.40 1.15
C GLY A 51 5.16 7.61 0.47
N SER A 52 5.13 8.14 -0.76
CA SER A 52 6.34 8.43 -1.54
C SER A 52 6.82 9.87 -1.38
N PHE A 53 5.96 10.76 -0.91
CA PHE A 53 6.21 12.18 -0.79
C PHE A 53 6.55 12.56 0.65
N THR A 54 7.64 13.30 0.83
CA THR A 54 8.14 13.71 2.15
C THR A 54 7.37 14.89 2.72
N GLU A 55 6.70 15.67 1.89
CA GLU A 55 5.91 16.84 2.29
C GLU A 55 4.80 16.51 3.30
N SER A 56 4.28 15.29 3.24
CA SER A 56 3.26 14.83 4.20
C SER A 56 3.76 14.83 5.64
N PHE A 57 5.06 14.61 5.88
CA PHE A 57 5.63 14.65 7.22
C PHE A 57 5.54 16.03 7.82
N GLN A 58 6.01 17.04 7.11
CA GLN A 58 5.93 18.43 7.56
C GLN A 58 4.48 18.92 7.70
N LEU A 59 3.62 18.60 6.73
CA LEU A 59 2.21 19.03 6.74
C LEU A 59 1.41 18.46 7.91
N PHE A 60 1.75 17.26 8.37
CA PHE A 60 1.06 16.59 9.48
C PHE A 60 1.86 16.58 10.78
N GLY A 61 2.97 17.35 10.85
CA GLY A 61 3.75 17.57 12.07
C GLY A 61 4.62 16.39 12.49
N TYR A 62 5.03 15.54 11.55
CA TYR A 62 5.94 14.42 11.79
C TYR A 62 7.36 14.74 11.32
N ASN A 63 8.36 14.10 11.94
CA ASN A 63 9.74 14.15 11.49
C ASN A 63 10.01 13.00 10.50
N LEU A 64 10.80 13.29 9.47
CA LEU A 64 11.17 12.27 8.48
C LEU A 64 12.06 11.15 9.10
N GLU A 65 12.78 11.46 10.17
CA GLU A 65 13.54 10.46 10.94
C GLU A 65 12.66 9.36 11.53
N ASP A 66 11.40 9.67 11.82
CA ASP A 66 10.41 8.74 12.37
C ASP A 66 9.71 7.86 11.30
N TYR A 67 10.18 7.91 10.05
CA TYR A 67 9.51 7.31 8.88
C TYR A 67 9.09 5.85 9.07
N GLU A 68 9.99 5.01 9.58
CA GLU A 68 9.71 3.59 9.79
C GLU A 68 8.88 3.36 11.06
N GLU A 69 9.23 3.98 12.18
CA GLU A 69 8.54 3.81 13.46
C GLU A 69 7.08 4.26 13.37
N LEU A 70 6.85 5.42 12.75
CA LEU A 70 5.51 5.97 12.53
C LEU A 70 4.62 5.03 11.72
N PHE A 71 5.17 4.44 10.66
CA PHE A 71 4.45 3.48 9.83
C PHE A 71 4.15 2.20 10.60
N GLU A 72 5.15 1.63 11.27
CA GLU A 72 5.02 0.35 11.98
C GLU A 72 3.98 0.47 13.11
N GLU A 73 4.08 1.48 13.99
CA GLU A 73 3.15 1.65 15.11
C GLU A 73 1.70 1.81 14.63
N LYS A 74 1.46 2.67 13.64
CA LYS A 74 0.12 2.89 13.09
C LYS A 74 -0.43 1.69 12.33
N LYS A 75 0.43 0.96 11.61
CA LYS A 75 0.07 -0.29 10.95
C LYS A 75 -0.36 -1.35 11.96
N GLU A 76 0.42 -1.57 13.02
CA GLU A 76 0.09 -2.56 14.04
C GLU A 76 -1.24 -2.21 14.74
N MET A 77 -1.46 -0.94 15.06
CA MET A 77 -2.75 -0.50 15.62
C MET A 77 -3.92 -0.80 14.67
N LEU A 78 -3.77 -0.55 13.38
CA LEU A 78 -4.82 -0.85 12.39
C LEU A 78 -5.08 -2.37 12.27
N LEU A 79 -4.04 -3.19 12.31
CA LEU A 79 -4.17 -4.64 12.29
C LEU A 79 -4.91 -5.13 13.54
N GLU A 80 -4.59 -4.59 14.71
CA GLU A 80 -5.27 -4.93 15.98
C GLU A 80 -6.75 -4.53 15.96
N ILE A 81 -7.08 -3.34 15.45
CA ILE A 81 -8.48 -2.90 15.25
C ILE A 81 -9.22 -3.86 14.31
N ASN A 82 -8.57 -4.32 13.25
CA ASN A 82 -9.19 -5.21 12.26
C ASN A 82 -9.44 -6.61 12.84
N GLU A 83 -8.56 -7.11 13.70
CA GLU A 83 -8.69 -8.41 14.34
C GLU A 83 -9.74 -8.42 15.46
N ASN A 84 -9.81 -7.35 16.27
CA ASN A 84 -10.61 -7.30 17.48
C ASN A 84 -11.71 -6.24 17.42
N GLU A 85 -12.92 -6.60 17.87
CA GLU A 85 -14.03 -5.66 17.96
C GLU A 85 -13.82 -4.68 19.12
N ILE A 86 -13.31 -5.19 20.23
CA ILE A 86 -12.95 -4.40 21.42
C ILE A 86 -11.44 -4.25 21.44
N LEU A 87 -10.98 -3.02 21.37
CA LEU A 87 -9.58 -2.67 21.31
C LEU A 87 -9.03 -2.40 22.71
N ASN A 88 -7.91 -3.05 23.02
CA ASN A 88 -6.98 -2.71 24.09
C ASN A 88 -5.63 -2.42 23.43
N TRP A 89 -5.25 -1.16 23.36
CA TRP A 89 -4.05 -0.71 22.68
C TRP A 89 -3.19 0.16 23.58
N LYS A 90 -1.88 -0.12 23.60
CA LYS A 90 -0.91 0.72 24.29
C LYS A 90 -0.09 1.44 23.22
N GLY A 91 -0.36 2.74 23.04
CA GLY A 91 0.41 3.59 22.15
C GLY A 91 1.82 3.82 22.68
N GLU A 92 2.77 3.98 21.76
CA GLU A 92 4.17 4.28 22.09
C GLU A 92 4.48 5.76 21.86
N LYS A 93 4.48 6.21 20.62
CA LYS A 93 4.90 7.57 20.23
C LYS A 93 3.89 8.30 19.34
N PHE A 94 3.23 7.57 18.45
CA PHE A 94 2.40 8.14 17.38
C PHE A 94 0.91 7.81 17.51
N THR A 95 0.55 6.97 18.46
CA THR A 95 -0.82 6.61 18.79
C THR A 95 -1.06 6.77 20.28
N HIS A 96 -2.32 6.80 20.69
CA HIS A 96 -2.68 6.96 22.10
C HIS A 96 -3.18 5.62 22.69
N ASN A 97 -3.17 5.54 24.01
CA ASN A 97 -3.70 4.37 24.71
C ASN A 97 -5.22 4.28 24.57
N ILE A 98 -5.72 3.07 24.33
CA ILE A 98 -7.14 2.76 24.26
C ILE A 98 -7.39 1.56 25.17
N ASP A 99 -8.40 1.67 26.00
CA ASP A 99 -8.78 0.64 26.94
C ASP A 99 -10.24 0.24 26.70
N ASN A 100 -10.47 -1.05 26.50
CA ASN A 100 -11.76 -1.72 26.40
C ASN A 100 -12.80 -0.95 25.55
N THR A 101 -12.39 -0.47 24.35
CA THR A 101 -13.24 0.40 23.52
C THR A 101 -13.53 -0.24 22.15
N GLY A 102 -14.81 -0.28 21.76
CA GLY A 102 -15.23 -0.78 20.46
C GLY A 102 -14.95 0.22 19.32
N VAL A 103 -14.50 -0.28 18.17
CA VAL A 103 -14.30 0.53 16.97
C VAL A 103 -15.32 0.14 15.89
N TYR A 104 -16.19 1.08 15.54
CA TYR A 104 -17.31 0.86 14.61
C TYR A 104 -17.35 1.90 13.48
N PRO A 105 -17.98 1.57 12.30
CA PRO A 105 -18.66 0.31 11.98
C PRO A 105 -17.69 -0.86 11.81
N ARG A 106 -18.19 -2.11 11.90
CA ARG A 106 -17.41 -3.30 11.55
C ARG A 106 -17.65 -3.65 10.06
N PRO A 107 -16.66 -4.27 9.39
CA PRO A 107 -16.81 -4.74 8.03
C PRO A 107 -17.87 -5.83 7.89
N VAL A 108 -18.50 -5.93 6.71
CA VAL A 108 -19.58 -6.90 6.42
C VAL A 108 -19.16 -8.35 6.69
N ASN A 109 -17.91 -8.69 6.35
CA ASN A 109 -17.36 -10.04 6.55
C ASN A 109 -16.48 -10.16 7.81
N GLY A 110 -16.66 -9.26 8.78
CA GLY A 110 -15.93 -9.22 10.04
C GLY A 110 -14.57 -8.57 9.99
N LYS A 111 -13.82 -8.73 8.90
CA LYS A 111 -12.48 -8.18 8.70
C LYS A 111 -12.30 -7.63 7.29
N LEU A 112 -11.52 -6.56 7.18
CA LEU A 112 -11.07 -6.02 5.90
C LEU A 112 -9.82 -6.77 5.42
N PRO A 113 -9.71 -7.13 4.15
CA PRO A 113 -8.44 -7.53 3.56
C PRO A 113 -7.45 -6.37 3.61
N ILE A 114 -6.26 -6.60 4.20
CA ILE A 114 -5.20 -5.59 4.33
C ILE A 114 -3.97 -6.05 3.56
N TRP A 115 -3.51 -5.23 2.63
CA TRP A 115 -2.33 -5.42 1.81
C TRP A 115 -1.25 -4.42 2.22
N ILE A 116 0.01 -4.84 2.22
CA ILE A 116 1.13 -3.94 2.50
C ILE A 116 1.89 -3.65 1.20
N ALA A 117 1.95 -2.38 0.84
CA ALA A 117 2.67 -1.93 -0.35
C ALA A 117 4.14 -1.65 -0.04
N THR A 118 5.02 -2.12 -0.92
CA THR A 118 6.48 -1.87 -0.86
C THR A 118 7.05 -1.59 -2.24
N GLY A 119 8.11 -0.80 -2.29
CA GLY A 119 8.88 -0.54 -3.52
C GLY A 119 9.89 -1.64 -3.88
N GLY A 120 9.92 -2.77 -3.15
CA GLY A 120 10.82 -3.88 -3.43
C GLY A 120 12.09 -3.90 -2.58
N ASN A 121 12.05 -3.34 -1.38
CA ASN A 121 13.11 -3.50 -0.38
C ASN A 121 13.05 -4.92 0.23
N ILE A 122 14.19 -5.58 0.38
CA ILE A 122 14.30 -6.95 0.92
C ILE A 122 13.80 -7.01 2.36
N ASP A 123 14.22 -6.09 3.21
CA ASP A 123 13.86 -6.07 4.64
C ASP A 123 12.35 -5.89 4.81
N SER A 124 11.74 -4.98 4.05
CA SER A 124 10.29 -4.82 4.04
C SER A 124 9.57 -6.07 3.55
N THR A 125 10.11 -6.74 2.53
CA THR A 125 9.56 -8.00 2.00
C THR A 125 9.57 -9.10 3.07
N LEU A 126 10.67 -9.24 3.82
CA LEU A 126 10.80 -10.23 4.89
C LEU A 126 9.88 -9.92 6.07
N LYS A 127 9.81 -8.67 6.53
CA LYS A 127 8.88 -8.24 7.61
C LYS A 127 7.42 -8.52 7.26
N ILE A 128 7.02 -8.28 6.01
CA ILE A 128 5.65 -8.55 5.55
C ILE A 128 5.39 -10.06 5.50
N ALA A 129 6.36 -10.85 5.02
CA ALA A 129 6.29 -12.31 4.99
C ALA A 129 6.21 -12.90 6.41
N GLU A 130 7.00 -12.37 7.35
CA GLU A 130 7.00 -12.77 8.76
C GLU A 130 5.62 -12.65 9.41
N ARG A 131 4.89 -11.59 9.09
CA ARG A 131 3.52 -11.36 9.56
C ARG A 131 2.46 -12.16 8.78
N GLY A 132 2.84 -12.85 7.70
CA GLY A 132 1.89 -13.56 6.83
C GLY A 132 0.88 -12.63 6.15
N LEU A 133 1.24 -11.36 5.93
CA LEU A 133 0.37 -10.36 5.31
C LEU A 133 0.50 -10.37 3.80
N PRO A 134 -0.58 -10.12 3.05
CA PRO A 134 -0.52 -9.93 1.61
C PRO A 134 0.38 -8.76 1.21
N ILE A 135 1.19 -8.93 0.17
CA ILE A 135 2.15 -7.93 -0.31
C ILE A 135 1.74 -7.36 -1.67
N VAL A 136 1.95 -6.05 -1.84
CA VAL A 136 1.81 -5.37 -3.14
C VAL A 136 3.14 -4.71 -3.50
N TYR A 137 3.70 -5.08 -4.65
CA TYR A 137 4.88 -4.42 -5.17
C TYR A 137 4.50 -3.22 -6.03
N ALA A 138 4.97 -2.03 -5.63
CA ALA A 138 4.85 -0.80 -6.41
C ALA A 138 5.93 -0.78 -7.50
N ILE A 139 5.64 -1.41 -8.64
CA ILE A 139 6.56 -1.47 -9.79
C ILE A 139 6.34 -0.21 -10.62
N ILE A 140 6.97 0.89 -10.21
CA ILE A 140 6.82 2.18 -10.87
C ILE A 140 8.02 2.42 -11.80
N GLY A 141 7.81 2.28 -13.10
CA GLY A 141 8.84 2.52 -14.12
C GLY A 141 10.02 1.53 -14.09
N GLY A 142 9.86 0.37 -13.46
CA GLY A 142 10.86 -0.69 -13.36
C GLY A 142 10.49 -1.92 -14.19
N ASN A 143 11.45 -2.83 -14.36
CA ASN A 143 11.22 -4.12 -15.00
C ASN A 143 10.53 -5.07 -14.00
N PRO A 144 9.30 -5.58 -14.28
CA PRO A 144 8.60 -6.52 -13.40
C PRO A 144 9.39 -7.80 -13.11
N LEU A 145 10.22 -8.26 -14.05
CA LEU A 145 11.04 -9.47 -13.87
C LEU A 145 12.09 -9.31 -12.75
N ALA A 146 12.52 -8.09 -12.45
CA ALA A 146 13.42 -7.83 -11.32
C ALA A 146 12.80 -8.18 -9.96
N PHE A 147 11.47 -8.18 -9.87
CA PHE A 147 10.74 -8.52 -8.63
C PHE A 147 10.55 -10.03 -8.44
N LYS A 148 10.84 -10.86 -9.46
CA LYS A 148 10.69 -12.33 -9.37
C LYS A 148 11.40 -12.90 -8.14
N LYS A 149 12.65 -12.52 -7.92
CA LYS A 149 13.44 -12.99 -6.77
C LYS A 149 12.85 -12.56 -5.41
N LEU A 150 12.29 -11.34 -5.34
CA LEU A 150 11.62 -10.85 -4.15
C LEU A 150 10.33 -11.62 -3.86
N ILE A 151 9.56 -11.94 -4.89
CA ILE A 151 8.33 -12.74 -4.77
C ILE A 151 8.67 -14.17 -4.32
N GLU A 152 9.72 -14.76 -4.87
CA GLU A 152 10.22 -16.08 -4.45
C GLU A 152 10.68 -16.04 -2.99
N LEU A 153 11.47 -15.05 -2.60
CA LEU A 153 11.91 -14.83 -1.22
C LEU A 153 10.73 -14.69 -0.25
N TYR A 154 9.77 -13.82 -0.57
CA TYR A 154 8.55 -13.63 0.23
C TYR A 154 7.81 -14.95 0.48
N ARG A 155 7.57 -15.72 -0.58
CA ARG A 155 6.83 -16.98 -0.48
C ARG A 155 7.61 -18.09 0.22
N THR A 156 8.91 -18.19 -0.03
CA THR A 156 9.76 -19.22 0.59
C THR A 156 9.88 -18.95 2.07
N PHE A 157 10.30 -17.75 2.45
CA PHE A 157 10.45 -17.37 3.85
C PHE A 157 9.13 -17.49 4.63
N GLY A 158 8.03 -16.97 4.09
CA GLY A 158 6.72 -17.06 4.76
C GLY A 158 6.25 -18.50 4.98
N LYS A 159 6.56 -19.44 4.05
CA LYS A 159 6.27 -20.87 4.22
C LYS A 159 7.17 -21.54 5.26
N GLU A 160 8.46 -21.22 5.27
CA GLU A 160 9.43 -21.76 6.22
C GLU A 160 9.05 -21.45 7.67
N ILE A 161 8.46 -20.28 7.93
CA ILE A 161 7.97 -19.89 9.26
C ILE A 161 6.52 -20.30 9.54
N GLY A 162 5.88 -21.07 8.65
CA GLY A 162 4.60 -21.75 8.88
C GLY A 162 3.35 -21.07 8.31
N HIS A 163 3.48 -20.04 7.48
CA HIS A 163 2.31 -19.44 6.84
C HIS A 163 1.81 -20.26 5.64
N SER A 164 0.49 -20.36 5.51
CA SER A 164 -0.13 -21.02 4.36
C SER A 164 0.03 -20.18 3.08
N SER A 165 0.08 -20.87 1.92
CA SER A 165 0.16 -20.20 0.61
C SER A 165 -1.02 -19.26 0.34
N GLU A 166 -2.17 -19.49 0.97
CA GLU A 166 -3.37 -18.67 0.84
C GLU A 166 -3.21 -17.29 1.51
N LYS A 167 -2.40 -17.20 2.56
CA LYS A 167 -2.05 -15.93 3.22
C LYS A 167 -1.00 -15.15 2.43
N LEU A 168 -0.05 -15.86 1.80
CA LEU A 168 1.09 -15.28 1.09
C LEU A 168 0.69 -14.79 -0.33
N LYS A 169 -0.30 -13.90 -0.40
CA LYS A 169 -0.78 -13.31 -1.64
C LYS A 169 0.16 -12.21 -2.12
N VAL A 170 0.34 -12.15 -3.44
CA VAL A 170 1.18 -11.15 -4.10
C VAL A 170 0.36 -10.43 -5.15
N ALA A 171 0.44 -9.12 -5.17
CA ALA A 171 -0.06 -8.27 -6.23
C ALA A 171 1.03 -7.29 -6.69
N ALA A 172 0.86 -6.74 -7.86
CA ALA A 172 1.70 -5.67 -8.37
C ALA A 172 0.83 -4.52 -8.88
N HIS A 173 1.30 -3.31 -8.69
CA HIS A 173 0.71 -2.13 -9.27
C HIS A 173 1.08 -2.08 -10.75
N SER A 174 0.10 -2.05 -11.62
CA SER A 174 0.29 -1.90 -13.07
C SER A 174 -0.68 -0.86 -13.62
N TRP A 175 -0.29 -0.21 -14.70
CA TRP A 175 -1.10 0.78 -15.39
C TRP A 175 -1.32 0.31 -16.82
N GLY A 176 -2.57 0.39 -17.29
CA GLY A 176 -2.91 0.16 -18.69
C GLY A 176 -3.34 1.47 -19.35
N PHE A 177 -2.82 1.76 -20.54
CA PHE A 177 -3.15 2.96 -21.29
C PHE A 177 -3.38 2.64 -22.76
N GLU A 178 -4.44 3.17 -23.34
CA GLU A 178 -4.76 2.99 -24.77
C GLU A 178 -3.96 3.91 -25.71
N GLU A 179 -3.43 5.06 -25.27
CA GLU A 179 -2.69 6.03 -26.08
C GLU A 179 -1.48 6.60 -25.32
N ALA A 180 -0.62 5.73 -24.79
CA ALA A 180 0.11 6.12 -23.60
C ALA A 180 1.45 6.82 -23.81
N ILE A 181 2.23 6.46 -24.87
CA ILE A 181 3.67 6.77 -24.85
C ILE A 181 3.93 8.28 -24.82
N GLU A 182 3.26 9.05 -25.66
CA GLU A 182 3.52 10.49 -25.73
C GLU A 182 2.72 11.29 -24.72
N LYS A 183 1.48 10.89 -24.48
CA LYS A 183 0.55 11.61 -23.61
C LYS A 183 0.96 11.58 -22.14
N TYR A 184 1.53 10.46 -21.68
CA TYR A 184 1.88 10.26 -20.27
C TYR A 184 3.37 10.43 -19.96
N PHE A 185 4.25 10.60 -20.96
CA PHE A 185 5.66 10.83 -20.72
C PHE A 185 5.91 12.05 -19.82
N TRP A 186 5.35 13.19 -20.16
CA TRP A 186 5.61 14.43 -19.43
C TRP A 186 5.07 14.43 -18.00
N PRO A 187 3.83 13.99 -17.71
CA PRO A 187 3.36 13.84 -16.34
C PRO A 187 4.22 12.88 -15.53
N THR A 188 4.57 11.71 -16.08
CA THR A 188 5.43 10.72 -15.42
C THR A 188 6.84 11.26 -15.16
N LYS A 189 7.42 11.95 -16.15
CA LYS A 189 8.73 12.59 -15.99
C LYS A 189 8.72 13.64 -14.89
N THR A 190 7.73 14.51 -14.85
CA THR A 190 7.61 15.55 -13.83
C THR A 190 7.56 14.95 -12.43
N LEU A 191 6.76 13.90 -12.23
CA LEU A 191 6.66 13.18 -10.97
C LEU A 191 7.98 12.53 -10.55
N VAL A 192 8.60 11.76 -11.44
CA VAL A 192 9.85 11.04 -11.14
C VAL A 192 11.01 12.01 -10.89
N ASP A 193 11.09 13.09 -11.66
CA ASP A 193 12.13 14.12 -11.48
C ASP A 193 11.95 14.88 -10.16
N GLN A 194 10.72 15.08 -9.70
CA GLN A 194 10.45 15.66 -8.39
C GLN A 194 10.91 14.71 -7.27
N ILE A 195 10.51 13.46 -7.33
CA ILE A 195 10.91 12.44 -6.35
C ILE A 195 12.45 12.30 -6.31
N SER A 196 13.13 12.37 -7.46
CA SER A 196 14.59 12.23 -7.52
C SER A 196 15.34 13.37 -6.83
N LYS A 197 14.74 14.55 -6.69
CA LYS A 197 15.34 15.66 -5.92
C LYS A 197 15.36 15.37 -4.42
N GLU A 198 14.36 14.66 -3.93
CA GLU A 198 14.17 14.35 -2.51
C GLU A 198 14.81 13.01 -2.11
N ARG A 199 15.00 12.12 -3.07
CA ARG A 199 15.55 10.77 -2.88
C ARG A 199 16.75 10.54 -3.78
N PRO A 200 18.00 10.71 -3.28
CA PRO A 200 19.23 10.65 -4.10
C PRO A 200 19.45 9.32 -4.86
N HIS A 201 18.82 8.21 -4.41
CA HIS A 201 18.89 6.93 -5.09
C HIS A 201 17.91 6.79 -6.28
N TRP A 202 17.01 7.76 -6.45
CA TRP A 202 16.13 7.84 -7.60
C TRP A 202 16.77 8.73 -8.67
N THR A 203 16.94 8.19 -9.88
CA THR A 203 17.48 8.96 -11.00
C THR A 203 16.36 9.64 -11.78
N PRO A 204 16.57 10.85 -12.32
CA PRO A 204 15.62 11.52 -13.22
C PRO A 204 15.18 10.62 -14.37
N LEU A 205 13.95 10.79 -14.83
CA LEU A 205 13.40 9.96 -15.89
C LEU A 205 13.87 10.45 -17.27
N SER A 206 14.65 9.62 -17.99
CA SER A 206 14.96 9.83 -19.41
C SER A 206 13.83 9.29 -20.30
N LYS A 207 13.76 9.78 -21.55
CA LYS A 207 12.79 9.25 -22.54
C LYS A 207 13.05 7.78 -22.85
N GLU A 208 14.31 7.37 -22.95
CA GLU A 208 14.70 5.98 -23.17
C GLU A 208 14.24 5.07 -22.02
N ARG A 209 14.50 5.47 -20.78
CA ARG A 209 14.04 4.74 -19.60
C ARG A 209 12.51 4.63 -19.53
N TYR A 210 11.82 5.69 -19.92
CA TYR A 210 10.36 5.68 -20.02
C TYR A 210 9.87 4.69 -21.08
N LEU A 211 10.44 4.73 -22.30
CA LEU A 211 10.09 3.81 -23.38
C LEU A 211 10.33 2.34 -22.99
N ASN A 212 11.42 2.06 -22.28
CA ASN A 212 11.70 0.72 -21.76
C ASN A 212 10.67 0.30 -20.69
N SER A 213 10.12 1.24 -19.93
CA SER A 213 9.10 0.94 -18.92
C SER A 213 7.70 0.66 -19.48
N VAL A 214 7.43 1.11 -20.71
CA VAL A 214 6.16 0.86 -21.44
C VAL A 214 6.28 -0.25 -22.48
N GLY A 215 7.44 -0.87 -22.59
CA GLY A 215 7.67 -2.01 -23.50
C GLY A 215 7.21 -3.34 -22.91
N PRO A 216 7.38 -4.45 -23.66
CA PRO A 216 6.91 -5.79 -23.23
C PRO A 216 7.52 -6.29 -21.94
N ASP A 217 8.72 -5.81 -21.58
CA ASP A 217 9.41 -6.13 -20.32
C ASP A 217 9.23 -5.05 -19.25
N GLY A 218 8.41 -4.06 -19.52
CA GLY A 218 8.15 -2.93 -18.62
C GLY A 218 6.97 -3.16 -17.67
N ALA A 219 6.82 -2.27 -16.70
CA ALA A 219 5.72 -2.29 -15.74
C ALA A 219 4.45 -1.59 -16.25
N MET A 220 4.55 -0.82 -17.31
CA MET A 220 3.42 -0.12 -17.93
C MET A 220 2.97 -0.86 -19.19
N PHE A 221 1.70 -1.22 -19.23
CA PHE A 221 1.08 -1.85 -20.39
C PHE A 221 0.40 -0.78 -21.25
N VAL A 222 0.68 -0.82 -22.55
CA VAL A 222 0.05 0.03 -23.55
C VAL A 222 -0.71 -0.89 -24.50
N GLY A 223 -2.01 -0.73 -24.57
CA GLY A 223 -2.89 -1.51 -25.43
C GLY A 223 -3.86 -0.63 -26.19
#